data_b34627a68eb1cf4a754221613416a783
#
_entry.id   b34627a68eb1cf4a754221613416a783
#
_cell.length_a   1.000
_cell.length_b   1.000
_cell.length_c   1.000
_cell.angle_alpha   90.00
_cell.angle_beta   90.00
_cell.angle_gamma   90.00
#
_symmetry.space_group_name_H-M   'P 1'
#
loop_
_entity.id
_entity.type
_entity.pdbx_description
1 polymer ?
#
loop_
_entity_poly.entity_id
_entity_poly.type
_entity_poly.pdbx_seq_one_letter_code
_entity_poly.pdbx_strand_id
1 'polypeptide(L)'
;MSKYIFYDLETSGRGKKEYPTAFGTTPKWEQIMQIAAIVTDSKFNQTNQNMNEFCRPRTSVISQPGALITTLKGMREALDAPQSSYELMKKINETFDEWKKDDPSSTFIGHNIIEFDESVLEYNLFSHMFYPYVTRK
;
A
#
# COMPACT_ATOMS: atom_id res chain seq x y z
N MET A 1 6.44 -3.44 -25.13
CA MET A 1 6.88 -4.59 -24.31
C MET A 1 6.30 -4.45 -22.90
N SER A 2 5.94 -5.56 -22.30
CA SER A 2 5.33 -5.54 -20.97
C SER A 2 6.31 -5.08 -19.90
N LYS A 3 5.85 -4.19 -19.03
CA LYS A 3 6.58 -3.76 -17.83
C LYS A 3 6.12 -4.55 -16.62
N TYR A 4 6.98 -4.64 -15.63
CA TYR A 4 6.65 -5.20 -14.33
C TYR A 4 6.70 -4.11 -13.26
N ILE A 5 5.67 -4.07 -12.43
CA ILE A 5 5.57 -3.13 -11.31
C ILE A 5 5.71 -3.94 -10.03
N PHE A 6 6.87 -3.84 -9.41
CA PHE A 6 7.13 -4.46 -8.11
C PHE A 6 6.73 -3.50 -7.01
N TYR A 7 5.96 -3.95 -6.04
CA TYR A 7 5.63 -3.13 -4.88
C TYR A 7 5.63 -3.92 -3.58
N ASP A 8 5.92 -3.23 -2.51
CA ASP A 8 5.93 -3.75 -1.15
C ASP A 8 5.33 -2.72 -0.20
N LEU A 9 4.58 -3.19 0.78
CA LEU A 9 3.88 -2.38 1.75
C LEU A 9 4.40 -2.65 3.16
N GLU A 10 4.57 -1.58 3.93
CA GLU A 10 4.74 -1.64 5.37
C GLU A 10 3.50 -1.08 6.05
N THR A 11 3.05 -1.75 7.10
CA THR A 11 1.77 -1.48 7.73
C THR A 11 1.92 -1.22 9.23
N SER A 12 0.85 -0.71 9.85
CA SER A 12 0.80 -0.47 11.29
C SER A 12 0.76 -1.76 12.13
N GLY A 13 0.58 -2.90 11.49
CA GLY A 13 0.55 -4.21 12.12
C GLY A 13 0.36 -5.31 11.10
N ARG A 14 0.24 -6.56 11.55
CA ARG A 14 0.04 -7.71 10.67
C ARG A 14 -1.41 -8.14 10.64
N GLY A 15 -1.88 -8.44 9.43
CA GLY A 15 -3.10 -9.15 9.20
C GLY A 15 -4.38 -8.33 9.30
N LYS A 16 -5.45 -9.07 9.34
CA LYS A 16 -6.82 -8.58 9.40
C LYS A 16 -7.33 -8.68 10.83
N LYS A 17 -7.97 -7.63 11.30
CA LYS A 17 -8.74 -7.68 12.55
C LYS A 17 -10.22 -7.73 12.23
N GLU A 18 -10.99 -8.45 13.04
CA GLU A 18 -12.44 -8.50 12.92
C GLU A 18 -13.07 -7.79 14.11
N TYR A 19 -14.03 -6.93 13.80
CA TYR A 19 -14.75 -6.16 14.81
C TYR A 19 -16.22 -6.57 14.82
N PRO A 20 -16.81 -6.85 16.00
CA PRO A 20 -18.23 -7.14 16.08
C PRO A 20 -19.06 -5.90 15.71
N THR A 21 -20.12 -6.15 14.94
CA THR A 21 -21.12 -5.13 14.59
C THR A 21 -22.51 -5.68 14.86
N ALA A 22 -23.56 -4.83 14.76
CA ALA A 22 -24.94 -5.27 14.88
C ALA A 22 -25.37 -6.28 13.80
N PHE A 23 -24.63 -6.39 12.70
CA PHE A 23 -24.94 -7.24 11.55
C PHE A 23 -23.90 -8.35 11.34
N GLY A 24 -23.08 -8.67 12.35
CA GLY A 24 -22.01 -9.65 12.26
C GLY A 24 -20.64 -9.05 12.54
N THR A 25 -19.59 -9.58 11.91
CA THR A 25 -18.24 -9.06 12.04
C THR A 25 -17.82 -8.29 10.79
N THR A 26 -17.10 -7.18 10.98
CA THR A 26 -16.52 -6.40 9.88
C THR A 26 -15.01 -6.58 9.88
N PRO A 27 -14.42 -7.09 8.79
CA PRO A 27 -12.98 -7.18 8.67
C PRO A 27 -12.35 -5.80 8.55
N LYS A 28 -11.24 -5.60 9.22
CA LYS A 28 -10.47 -4.36 9.13
C LYS A 28 -8.99 -4.70 9.04
N TRP A 29 -8.38 -4.27 7.95
CA TRP A 29 -6.95 -4.40 7.75
C TRP A 29 -6.18 -3.26 8.41
N GLU A 30 -4.90 -3.50 8.66
CA GLU A 30 -4.01 -2.47 9.19
C GLU A 30 -3.83 -1.32 8.18
N GLN A 31 -3.43 -0.16 8.69
CA GLN A 31 -3.13 0.99 7.87
C GLN A 31 -1.81 0.80 7.14
N ILE A 32 -1.76 1.17 5.85
CA ILE A 32 -0.49 1.29 5.12
C ILE A 32 0.28 2.49 5.65
N MET A 33 1.52 2.27 6.05
CA MET A 33 2.43 3.30 6.57
C MET A 33 3.48 3.69 5.54
N GLN A 34 3.87 2.76 4.68
CA GLN A 34 4.85 2.97 3.62
C GLN A 34 4.49 2.13 2.41
N ILE A 35 4.78 2.67 1.23
CA ILE A 35 4.84 1.91 -0.01
C ILE A 35 6.17 2.17 -0.70
N ALA A 36 6.79 1.11 -1.18
CA ALA A 36 7.90 1.18 -2.12
C ALA A 36 7.48 0.46 -3.40
N ALA A 37 7.73 1.06 -4.54
CA ALA A 37 7.42 0.46 -5.83
C ALA A 37 8.46 0.86 -6.87
N ILE A 38 8.78 -0.07 -7.76
CA ILE A 38 9.67 0.17 -8.90
C ILE A 38 9.03 -0.41 -10.16
N VAL A 39 9.32 0.20 -11.29
CA VAL A 39 8.91 -0.29 -12.60
C VAL A 39 10.15 -0.80 -13.34
N THR A 40 10.04 -1.99 -13.89
CA THR A 40 11.10 -2.59 -14.73
C THR A 40 10.59 -2.81 -16.15
N ASP A 41 11.51 -2.93 -17.09
CA ASP A 41 11.20 -3.43 -18.43
C ASP A 41 11.00 -4.95 -18.43
N SER A 42 10.76 -5.53 -19.60
CA SER A 42 10.55 -6.97 -19.76
C SER A 42 11.78 -7.83 -19.47
N LYS A 43 12.95 -7.22 -19.35
CA LYS A 43 14.24 -7.87 -19.00
C LYS A 43 14.62 -7.62 -17.55
N PHE A 44 13.69 -7.07 -16.75
CA PHE A 44 13.89 -6.73 -15.33
C PHE A 44 14.93 -5.62 -15.09
N ASN A 45 15.23 -4.81 -16.09
CA ASN A 45 16.02 -3.60 -15.88
C ASN A 45 15.13 -2.51 -15.27
N GLN A 46 15.56 -1.94 -14.16
CA GLN A 46 14.82 -0.86 -13.51
C GLN A 46 14.75 0.38 -14.41
N THR A 47 13.57 0.95 -14.51
CA THR A 47 13.32 2.25 -15.17
C THR A 47 13.47 3.41 -14.17
N ASN A 48 13.21 4.61 -14.63
CA ASN A 48 13.16 5.80 -13.75
C ASN A 48 11.83 5.97 -13.01
N GLN A 49 10.85 5.09 -13.26
CA GLN A 49 9.56 5.11 -12.59
C GLN A 49 9.64 4.35 -11.27
N ASN A 50 9.52 5.07 -10.19
CA ASN A 50 9.57 4.49 -8.84
C ASN A 50 8.80 5.39 -7.86
N MET A 51 8.45 4.82 -6.71
CA MET A 51 7.94 5.58 -5.57
C MET A 51 8.44 4.96 -4.26
N ASN A 52 8.65 5.80 -3.27
CA ASN A 52 8.95 5.39 -1.89
C ASN A 52 8.37 6.46 -0.98
N GLU A 53 7.19 6.17 -0.43
CA GLU A 53 6.38 7.15 0.25
C GLU A 53 5.90 6.64 1.61
N PHE A 54 5.86 7.56 2.55
CA PHE A 54 5.41 7.32 3.92
C PHE A 54 4.20 8.19 4.23
N CYS A 55 3.37 7.75 5.19
CA CYS A 55 2.32 8.58 5.74
C CYS A 55 2.29 8.51 7.27
N ARG A 56 1.61 9.49 7.86
CA ARG A 56 1.37 9.51 9.31
C ARG A 56 0.34 8.43 9.69
N PRO A 57 0.48 7.80 10.87
CA PRO A 57 -0.59 6.97 11.39
C PRO A 57 -1.84 7.83 11.65
N ARG A 58 -3.01 7.27 11.39
CA ARG A 58 -4.26 7.91 11.80
C ARG A 58 -4.35 7.93 13.32
N THR A 59 -5.04 8.92 13.87
CA THR A 59 -5.18 9.07 15.34
C THR A 59 -5.81 7.86 16.03
N SER A 60 -6.64 7.09 15.31
CA SER A 60 -7.27 5.86 15.79
C SER A 60 -6.41 4.60 15.63
N VAL A 61 -5.22 4.73 15.05
CA VAL A 61 -4.34 3.59 14.76
C VAL A 61 -3.19 3.56 15.76
N ILE A 62 -3.06 2.41 16.44
CA ILE A 62 -1.92 2.13 17.30
C ILE A 62 -1.04 1.12 16.57
N SER A 63 0.16 1.52 16.20
CA SER A 63 1.11 0.63 15.53
C SER A 63 1.61 -0.44 16.50
N GLN A 64 1.66 -1.67 16.02
CA GLN A 64 2.23 -2.77 16.78
C GLN A 64 3.74 -2.60 16.89
N PRO A 65 4.37 -2.90 18.04
CA PRO A 65 5.83 -2.78 18.19
C PRO A 65 6.61 -3.55 17.12
N GLY A 66 6.15 -4.75 16.75
CA GLY A 66 6.77 -5.55 15.70
C GLY A 66 6.72 -4.86 14.32
N ALA A 67 5.65 -4.13 14.01
CA ALA A 67 5.55 -3.37 12.77
C ALA A 67 6.56 -2.22 12.74
N LEU A 68 6.74 -1.51 13.84
CA LEU A 68 7.74 -0.45 13.95
C LEU A 68 9.17 -0.98 13.77
N ILE A 69 9.47 -2.13 14.34
CA ILE A 69 10.77 -2.78 14.17
C ILE A 69 10.99 -3.18 12.70
N THR A 70 9.98 -3.76 12.06
CA THR A 70 10.08 -4.22 10.66
C THR A 70 10.29 -3.05 9.70
N THR A 71 9.63 -1.92 9.92
CA THR A 71 9.78 -0.72 9.08
C THR A 71 11.04 0.06 9.40
N LEU A 72 11.76 -0.26 10.47
CA LEU A 72 12.93 0.47 10.98
C LEU A 72 12.62 1.96 11.22
N LYS A 73 11.36 2.28 11.49
CA LYS A 73 10.88 3.64 11.79
C LYS A 73 10.47 3.74 13.25
N GLY A 74 11.00 4.74 13.93
CA GLY A 74 10.50 5.13 15.24
C GLY A 74 9.12 5.78 15.14
N MET A 75 8.35 5.73 16.22
CA MET A 75 7.04 6.38 16.29
C MET A 75 7.14 7.88 15.96
N ARG A 76 8.19 8.54 16.39
CA ARG A 76 8.42 9.97 16.10
C ARG A 76 8.53 10.24 14.60
N GLU A 77 9.31 9.43 13.88
CA GLU A 77 9.47 9.57 12.43
C GLU A 77 8.16 9.33 11.70
N ALA A 78 7.38 8.34 12.14
CA ALA A 78 6.06 8.07 11.58
C ALA A 78 5.10 9.26 11.79
N LEU A 79 5.09 9.85 12.98
CA LEU A 79 4.25 11.02 13.29
C LEU A 79 4.67 12.27 12.51
N ASP A 80 5.95 12.40 12.19
CA ASP A 80 6.51 13.53 11.45
C ASP A 80 6.46 13.35 9.93
N ALA A 81 5.93 12.24 9.41
CA ALA A 81 5.78 12.03 7.98
C ALA A 81 4.96 13.16 7.34
N PRO A 82 5.35 13.63 6.12
CA PRO A 82 4.77 14.86 5.57
C PRO A 82 3.33 14.74 5.08
N GLN A 83 2.82 13.53 4.92
CA GLN A 83 1.50 13.30 4.34
C GLN A 83 0.61 12.41 5.20
N SER A 84 -0.71 12.58 5.03
CA SER A 84 -1.73 11.78 5.68
C SER A 84 -1.93 10.45 4.96
N SER A 85 -2.67 9.54 5.59
CA SER A 85 -3.11 8.29 4.97
C SER A 85 -3.92 8.54 3.69
N TYR A 86 -4.83 9.53 3.70
CA TYR A 86 -5.59 9.92 2.51
C TYR A 86 -4.68 10.38 1.37
N GLU A 87 -3.74 11.27 1.66
CA GLU A 87 -2.80 11.78 0.66
C GLU A 87 -1.94 10.67 0.07
N LEU A 88 -1.49 9.71 0.89
CA LEU A 88 -0.75 8.55 0.41
C LEU A 88 -1.61 7.67 -0.50
N MET A 89 -2.86 7.37 -0.11
CA MET A 89 -3.76 6.56 -0.95
C MET A 89 -4.07 7.26 -2.28
N LYS A 90 -4.28 8.56 -2.26
CA LYS A 90 -4.45 9.36 -3.47
C LYS A 90 -3.23 9.23 -4.39
N LYS A 91 -2.04 9.36 -3.85
CA LYS A 91 -0.78 9.26 -4.59
C LYS A 91 -0.57 7.87 -5.19
N ILE A 92 -0.84 6.81 -4.43
CA ILE A 92 -0.78 5.43 -4.92
C ILE A 92 -1.75 5.25 -6.09
N ASN A 93 -3.01 5.67 -5.91
CA ASN A 93 -4.03 5.51 -6.94
C ASN A 93 -3.65 6.23 -8.23
N GLU A 94 -3.23 7.48 -8.14
CA GLU A 94 -2.82 8.29 -9.29
C GLU A 94 -1.55 7.71 -9.97
N THR A 95 -0.54 7.34 -9.19
CA THR A 95 0.72 6.82 -9.72
C THR A 95 0.54 5.48 -10.41
N PHE A 96 -0.17 4.55 -9.79
CA PHE A 96 -0.41 3.23 -10.38
C PHE A 96 -1.31 3.31 -11.60
N ASP A 97 -2.30 4.19 -11.60
CA ASP A 97 -3.15 4.42 -12.77
C ASP A 97 -2.34 5.01 -13.93
N GLU A 98 -1.47 5.96 -13.65
CA GLU A 98 -0.56 6.55 -14.65
C GLU A 98 0.37 5.49 -15.25
N TRP A 99 0.99 4.65 -14.41
CA TRP A 99 1.87 3.59 -14.90
C TRP A 99 1.13 2.56 -15.76
N LYS A 100 -0.11 2.23 -15.41
CA LYS A 100 -0.96 1.35 -16.21
C LYS A 100 -1.39 1.98 -17.54
N LYS A 101 -1.63 3.27 -17.57
CA LYS A 101 -1.93 3.99 -18.81
C LYS A 101 -0.73 4.05 -19.74
N ASP A 102 0.46 4.22 -19.18
CA ASP A 102 1.72 4.19 -19.93
C ASP A 102 1.99 2.80 -20.54
N ASP A 103 1.67 1.74 -19.81
CA ASP A 103 1.73 0.36 -20.33
C ASP A 103 0.55 -0.47 -19.79
N PRO A 104 -0.57 -0.57 -20.56
CA PRO A 104 -1.73 -1.35 -20.14
C PRO A 104 -1.46 -2.85 -19.93
N SER A 105 -0.36 -3.37 -20.47
CA SER A 105 0.03 -4.77 -20.31
C SER A 105 0.88 -5.02 -19.05
N SER A 106 1.20 -3.97 -18.29
CA SER A 106 2.02 -4.09 -17.10
C SER A 106 1.42 -5.04 -16.05
N THR A 107 2.29 -5.75 -15.36
CA THR A 107 1.91 -6.72 -14.34
C THR A 107 2.45 -6.30 -12.97
N PHE A 108 1.58 -6.29 -11.98
CA PHE A 108 1.97 -6.02 -10.59
C PHE A 108 2.51 -7.30 -9.95
N ILE A 109 3.65 -7.17 -9.30
CA ILE A 109 4.37 -8.28 -8.65
C ILE A 109 4.72 -7.87 -7.21
N GLY A 110 4.54 -8.79 -6.27
CA GLY A 110 4.97 -8.62 -4.90
C GLY A 110 5.19 -9.96 -4.21
N HIS A 111 5.86 -9.93 -3.05
CA HIS A 111 6.03 -11.10 -2.20
C HIS A 111 4.75 -11.32 -1.40
N ASN A 112 4.16 -12.53 -1.47
CA ASN A 112 2.90 -12.89 -0.80
C ASN A 112 1.74 -11.90 -1.09
N ILE A 113 1.72 -11.35 -2.28
CA ILE A 113 0.87 -10.22 -2.67
C ILE A 113 -0.62 -10.51 -2.54
N ILE A 114 -1.06 -11.72 -2.91
CA ILE A 114 -2.47 -12.10 -2.92
C ILE A 114 -3.03 -12.20 -1.51
N GLU A 115 -2.27 -12.78 -0.59
CA GLU A 115 -2.74 -13.03 0.77
C GLU A 115 -2.60 -11.82 1.69
N PHE A 116 -1.69 -10.92 1.39
CA PHE A 116 -1.43 -9.77 2.25
C PHE A 116 -1.48 -8.43 1.52
N ASP A 117 -0.47 -8.10 0.71
CA ASP A 117 -0.29 -6.75 0.17
C ASP A 117 -1.48 -6.28 -0.67
N GLU A 118 -2.01 -7.14 -1.53
CA GLU A 118 -3.16 -6.78 -2.38
C GLU A 118 -4.41 -6.52 -1.56
N SER A 119 -4.72 -7.39 -0.60
CA SER A 119 -5.89 -7.24 0.27
C SER A 119 -5.79 -6.00 1.15
N VAL A 120 -4.61 -5.72 1.69
CA VAL A 120 -4.36 -4.52 2.50
C VAL A 120 -4.49 -3.26 1.64
N LEU A 121 -3.93 -3.27 0.44
CA LEU A 121 -4.01 -2.14 -0.48
C LEU A 121 -5.46 -1.87 -0.90
N GLU A 122 -6.20 -2.89 -1.30
CA GLU A 122 -7.61 -2.77 -1.67
C GLU A 122 -8.44 -2.18 -0.52
N TYR A 123 -8.26 -2.68 0.69
CA TYR A 123 -8.97 -2.16 1.85
C TYR A 123 -8.63 -0.70 2.14
N ASN A 124 -7.35 -0.33 2.11
CA ASN A 124 -6.92 1.04 2.39
C ASN A 124 -7.40 2.02 1.31
N LEU A 125 -7.36 1.65 0.04
CA LEU A 125 -7.91 2.46 -1.06
C LEU A 125 -9.42 2.64 -0.90
N PHE A 126 -10.15 1.55 -0.70
CA PHE A 126 -11.61 1.60 -0.53
C PHE A 126 -12.03 2.43 0.68
N SER A 127 -11.30 2.32 1.79
CA SER A 127 -11.61 3.08 3.01
C SER A 127 -11.47 4.60 2.84
N HIS A 128 -10.75 5.04 1.82
CA HIS A 128 -10.61 6.45 1.43
C HIS A 128 -11.40 6.80 0.16
N MET A 129 -12.31 5.93 -0.27
CA MET A 129 -13.18 6.13 -1.44
C MET A 129 -12.44 6.16 -2.78
N PHE A 130 -11.27 5.53 -2.85
CA PHE A 130 -10.56 5.31 -4.11
C PHE A 130 -10.91 3.95 -4.72
N TYR A 131 -10.66 3.82 -6.03
CA TYR A 131 -10.86 2.55 -6.72
C TYR A 131 -9.92 1.47 -6.16
N PRO A 132 -10.45 0.39 -5.58
CA PRO A 132 -9.62 -0.56 -4.83
C PRO A 132 -8.81 -1.52 -5.69
N TYR A 133 -9.20 -1.75 -6.95
CA TYR A 133 -8.62 -2.78 -7.80
C TYR A 133 -7.59 -2.23 -8.80
N VAL A 134 -6.87 -1.20 -8.43
CA VAL A 134 -5.90 -0.51 -9.30
C VAL A 134 -4.79 -1.44 -9.79
N THR A 135 -4.45 -2.50 -9.03
CA THR A 135 -3.43 -3.49 -9.40
C THR A 135 -3.95 -4.62 -10.28
N ARG A 136 -5.25 -4.73 -10.47
CA ARG A 136 -5.85 -5.77 -11.31
C ARG A 136 -5.90 -5.36 -12.78
N LYS A 137 -5.86 -6.37 -13.63
CA LYS A 137 -6.02 -6.17 -15.09
C LYS A 137 -7.47 -5.99 -15.45
#